data_5c9b773bf5e982752d292d482fc73ec3
#
_entry.id   5c9b773bf5e982752d292d482fc73ec3
#
_cell.length_a   1.000
_cell.length_b   1.000
_cell.length_c   1.000
_cell.angle_alpha   90.00
_cell.angle_beta   90.00
_cell.angle_gamma   90.00
#
_symmetry.space_group_name_H-M   'P 1'
#
loop_
_entity.id
_entity.type
_entity.pdbx_description
1 polymer ?
#
loop_
_entity_poly.entity_id
_entity_poly.type
_entity_poly.pdbx_seq_one_letter_code
_entity_poly.pdbx_strand_id
1 'polypeptide(L)'
;MESKRRVISLLVDNQSGVLARVSNLFCRRGFNIDSLTVSATNDPAVSRITVTITSDEKALSQLILQTERLEVTRQVFVLDHENSLERELLLLKVAADVHNRSELREIASIYKAKIIDLSPDSMVLELTGRPEKVDAFLKILTCLLYTSDAADDLTRV
;
A
#
# COMPACT_ATOMS: atom_id res chain seq x y z
N MET A 1 2.61 -25.06 -2.34
CA MET A 1 2.05 -24.25 -1.23
C MET A 1 1.61 -22.91 -1.82
N GLU A 2 0.42 -22.47 -1.48
CA GLU A 2 -0.17 -21.27 -2.08
C GLU A 2 0.44 -20.02 -1.42
N SER A 3 1.08 -19.16 -2.21
CA SER A 3 1.57 -17.86 -1.74
C SER A 3 0.39 -16.91 -1.54
N LYS A 4 0.31 -16.30 -0.35
CA LYS A 4 -0.73 -15.34 0.01
C LYS A 4 -0.10 -14.01 0.43
N ARG A 5 -0.86 -12.94 0.21
CA ARG A 5 -0.52 -11.61 0.74
C ARG A 5 -0.54 -11.67 2.28
N ARG A 6 0.53 -11.19 2.89
CA ARG A 6 0.72 -11.16 4.34
C ARG A 6 1.09 -9.76 4.79
N VAL A 7 0.48 -9.31 5.86
CA VAL A 7 0.79 -8.03 6.48
C VAL A 7 1.46 -8.28 7.82
N ILE A 8 2.64 -7.72 8.00
CA ILE A 8 3.45 -7.87 9.21
C ILE A 8 3.63 -6.48 9.82
N SER A 9 3.31 -6.33 11.09
CA SER A 9 3.55 -5.11 11.85
C SER A 9 4.68 -5.35 12.85
N LEU A 10 5.69 -4.50 12.82
CA LEU A 10 6.86 -4.55 13.68
C LEU A 10 6.87 -3.33 14.59
N LEU A 11 7.06 -3.54 15.87
CA LEU A 11 7.48 -2.46 16.79
C LEU A 11 9.00 -2.54 16.93
N VAL A 12 9.66 -1.45 16.59
CA VAL A 12 11.12 -1.35 16.57
C VAL A 12 11.59 -0.11 17.31
N ASP A 13 12.86 -0.11 17.70
CA ASP A 13 13.47 1.09 18.26
C ASP A 13 13.47 2.23 17.25
N ASN A 14 13.11 3.43 17.70
CA ASN A 14 13.11 4.62 16.86
C ASN A 14 14.53 5.20 16.75
N GLN A 15 15.39 4.55 15.97
CA GLN A 15 16.79 4.92 15.78
C GLN A 15 17.13 4.96 14.30
N SER A 16 18.16 5.72 13.96
CA SER A 16 18.71 5.72 12.60
C SER A 16 19.24 4.33 12.21
N GLY A 17 18.98 3.93 10.94
CA GLY A 17 19.44 2.65 10.40
C GLY A 17 18.58 1.43 10.72
N VAL A 18 17.54 1.54 11.55
CA VAL A 18 16.63 0.42 11.87
C VAL A 18 15.90 -0.07 10.62
N LEU A 19 15.36 0.85 9.83
CA LEU A 19 14.69 0.50 8.58
C LEU A 19 15.64 -0.26 7.61
N ALA A 20 16.90 0.18 7.51
CA ALA A 20 17.88 -0.51 6.69
C ALA A 20 18.17 -1.93 7.17
N ARG A 21 18.24 -2.15 8.48
CA ARG A 21 18.43 -3.50 9.06
C ARG A 21 17.26 -4.42 8.75
N VAL A 22 16.03 -3.93 8.94
CA VAL A 22 14.81 -4.68 8.65
C VAL A 22 14.72 -5.00 7.15
N SER A 23 14.83 -4.00 6.28
CA SER A 23 14.74 -4.21 4.83
C SER A 23 15.83 -5.13 4.29
N ASN A 24 17.06 -5.03 4.78
CA ASN A 24 18.16 -5.94 4.43
C ASN A 24 17.87 -7.38 4.83
N LEU A 25 17.21 -7.61 5.97
CA LEU A 25 16.82 -8.97 6.36
C LEU A 25 15.83 -9.57 5.36
N PHE A 26 14.80 -8.82 4.97
CA PHE A 26 13.82 -9.26 3.98
C PHE A 26 14.47 -9.54 2.63
N CYS A 27 15.32 -8.63 2.14
CA CYS A 27 16.05 -8.81 0.88
C CYS A 27 16.97 -10.05 0.89
N ARG A 28 17.74 -10.27 1.96
CA ARG A 28 18.65 -11.43 2.06
C ARG A 28 17.90 -12.76 2.06
N ARG A 29 16.64 -12.77 2.45
CA ARG A 29 15.78 -13.95 2.46
C ARG A 29 14.97 -14.12 1.19
N GLY A 30 15.18 -13.24 0.21
CA GLY A 30 14.50 -13.32 -1.07
C GLY A 30 13.03 -12.86 -1.04
N PHE A 31 12.62 -12.15 0.01
CA PHE A 31 11.27 -11.58 0.06
C PHE A 31 11.23 -10.27 -0.70
N ASN A 32 10.29 -10.17 -1.63
CA ASN A 32 9.91 -8.90 -2.22
C ASN A 32 8.98 -8.16 -1.26
N ILE A 33 9.27 -6.88 -1.02
CA ILE A 33 8.40 -6.02 -0.22
C ILE A 33 7.42 -5.34 -1.17
N ASP A 34 6.14 -5.67 -1.04
CA ASP A 34 5.07 -5.09 -1.87
C ASP A 34 4.73 -3.67 -1.40
N SER A 35 4.70 -3.45 -0.09
CA SER A 35 4.56 -2.12 0.50
C SER A 35 5.25 -2.03 1.85
N LEU A 36 5.67 -0.82 2.22
CA LEU A 36 6.33 -0.55 3.48
C LEU A 36 5.90 0.82 3.99
N THR A 37 5.44 0.87 5.23
CA THR A 37 5.07 2.10 5.91
C THR A 37 5.79 2.17 7.25
N VAL A 38 6.39 3.31 7.56
CA VAL A 38 7.05 3.57 8.84
C VAL A 38 6.41 4.77 9.48
N SER A 39 6.01 4.64 10.74
CA SER A 39 5.44 5.74 11.51
C SER A 39 5.93 5.73 12.96
N ALA A 40 6.07 6.90 13.54
CA ALA A 40 6.26 7.04 14.98
C ALA A 40 5.01 6.54 15.71
N THR A 41 5.20 6.02 16.94
CA THR A 41 4.09 5.68 17.83
C THR A 41 3.88 6.82 18.84
N ASN A 42 2.97 6.62 19.79
CA ASN A 42 2.81 7.51 20.95
C ASN A 42 4.02 7.49 21.88
N ASP A 43 4.86 6.45 21.81
CA ASP A 43 6.16 6.41 22.49
C ASP A 43 7.25 6.90 21.51
N PRO A 44 7.93 8.03 21.79
CA PRO A 44 8.98 8.56 20.92
C PRO A 44 10.16 7.60 20.68
N ALA A 45 10.37 6.64 21.59
CA ALA A 45 11.44 5.64 21.46
C ALA A 45 11.07 4.47 20.57
N VAL A 46 9.81 4.39 20.08
CA VAL A 46 9.27 3.27 19.32
C VAL A 46 8.69 3.72 17.99
N SER A 47 9.09 3.07 16.93
CA SER A 47 8.47 3.20 15.60
C SER A 47 7.72 1.93 15.23
N ARG A 48 6.66 2.07 14.44
CA ARG A 48 5.94 0.97 13.83
C ARG A 48 6.32 0.88 12.35
N ILE A 49 6.73 -0.30 11.93
CA ILE A 49 6.95 -0.64 10.53
C ILE A 49 5.85 -1.62 10.13
N THR A 50 5.06 -1.29 9.13
CA THR A 50 4.08 -2.20 8.53
C THR A 50 4.59 -2.61 7.16
N VAL A 51 4.77 -3.91 6.95
CA VAL A 51 5.30 -4.48 5.71
C VAL A 51 4.27 -5.44 5.13
N THR A 52 4.04 -5.30 3.83
CA THR A 52 3.25 -6.27 3.06
C THR A 52 4.17 -7.07 2.16
N ILE A 53 4.02 -8.39 2.19
CA ILE A 53 4.77 -9.35 1.37
C ILE A 53 3.83 -10.41 0.83
N THR A 54 4.26 -11.08 -0.23
CA THR A 54 3.62 -12.30 -0.73
C THR A 54 4.48 -13.50 -0.40
N SER A 55 3.97 -14.44 0.40
CA SER A 55 4.74 -15.60 0.86
C SER A 55 3.87 -16.80 1.19
N ASP A 56 4.48 -17.98 1.23
CA ASP A 56 3.90 -19.17 1.84
C ASP A 56 4.08 -19.14 3.38
N GLU A 57 3.36 -20.03 4.08
CA GLU A 57 3.35 -20.10 5.55
C GLU A 57 4.70 -20.44 6.17
N LYS A 58 5.46 -21.34 5.51
CA LYS A 58 6.76 -21.79 6.00
C LYS A 58 7.80 -20.68 5.91
N ALA A 59 7.85 -19.99 4.78
CA ALA A 59 8.75 -18.87 4.56
C ALA A 59 8.41 -17.71 5.51
N LEU A 60 7.11 -17.41 5.72
CA LEU A 60 6.65 -16.42 6.67
C LEU A 60 7.12 -16.72 8.09
N SER A 61 6.91 -17.96 8.58
CA SER A 61 7.33 -18.35 9.94
C SER A 61 8.83 -18.18 10.16
N GLN A 62 9.63 -18.53 9.18
CA GLN A 62 11.09 -18.33 9.21
C GLN A 62 11.47 -16.85 9.27
N LEU A 63 10.80 -16.02 8.48
CA LEU A 63 11.04 -14.58 8.45
C LEU A 63 10.71 -13.93 9.79
N ILE A 64 9.59 -14.30 10.41
CA ILE A 64 9.16 -13.80 11.72
C ILE A 64 10.22 -14.11 12.77
N LEU A 65 10.62 -15.39 12.90
CA LEU A 65 11.63 -15.82 13.86
C LEU A 65 12.95 -15.05 13.74
N GLN A 66 13.33 -14.69 12.53
CA GLN A 66 14.57 -13.94 12.30
C GLN A 66 14.41 -12.45 12.56
N THR A 67 13.22 -11.91 12.25
CA THR A 67 12.91 -10.52 12.55
C THR A 67 12.86 -10.29 14.06
N GLU A 68 12.31 -11.22 14.82
CA GLU A 68 12.31 -11.18 16.30
C GLU A 68 13.71 -11.22 16.92
N ARG A 69 14.67 -11.83 16.24
CA ARG A 69 16.08 -11.90 16.70
C ARG A 69 16.88 -10.62 16.43
N LEU A 70 16.36 -9.69 15.66
CA LEU A 70 17.01 -8.40 15.49
C LEU A 70 16.94 -7.62 16.80
N GLU A 71 18.11 -7.16 17.28
CA GLU A 71 18.24 -6.40 18.53
C GLU A 71 17.31 -5.17 18.59
N VAL A 72 17.04 -4.58 17.45
CA VAL A 72 16.18 -3.39 17.30
C VAL A 72 14.68 -3.71 17.27
N THR A 73 14.30 -4.99 17.22
CA THR A 73 12.91 -5.43 17.15
C THR A 73 12.37 -5.68 18.55
N ARG A 74 11.32 -4.96 18.92
CA ARG A 74 10.63 -5.14 20.19
C ARG A 74 9.53 -6.17 20.11
N GLN A 75 8.75 -6.15 19.03
CA GLN A 75 7.62 -7.05 18.85
C GLN A 75 7.28 -7.22 17.36
N VAL A 76 6.81 -8.41 16.99
CA VAL A 76 6.35 -8.74 15.63
C VAL A 76 4.92 -9.26 15.70
N PHE A 77 4.06 -8.74 14.85
CA PHE A 77 2.68 -9.18 14.69
C PHE A 77 2.43 -9.57 13.25
N VAL A 78 1.86 -10.73 13.03
CA VAL A 78 1.24 -11.06 11.74
C VAL A 78 -0.21 -10.63 11.83
N LEU A 79 -0.63 -9.75 10.94
CA LEU A 79 -2.00 -9.28 10.89
C LEU A 79 -2.82 -10.27 10.05
N ASP A 80 -3.77 -10.91 10.70
CA ASP A 80 -4.71 -11.78 10.04
C ASP A 80 -5.80 -10.94 9.36
N HIS A 81 -6.05 -11.23 8.08
CA HIS A 81 -7.00 -10.48 7.26
C HIS A 81 -8.45 -10.51 7.82
N GLU A 82 -8.83 -11.62 8.50
CA GLU A 82 -10.16 -11.75 9.08
C GLU A 82 -10.34 -10.94 10.37
N ASN A 83 -9.25 -10.77 11.14
CA ASN A 83 -9.25 -10.11 12.45
C ASN A 83 -8.61 -8.71 12.41
N SER A 84 -8.25 -8.21 11.24
CA SER A 84 -7.61 -6.89 11.06
C SER A 84 -8.42 -5.99 10.17
N LEU A 85 -8.38 -4.69 10.46
CA LEU A 85 -8.95 -3.67 9.62
C LEU A 85 -7.85 -3.03 8.77
N GLU A 86 -7.84 -3.35 7.48
CA GLU A 86 -6.93 -2.73 6.52
C GLU A 86 -7.62 -1.59 5.78
N ARG A 87 -6.92 -0.46 5.64
CA ARG A 87 -7.33 0.68 4.85
C ARG A 87 -6.12 1.21 4.09
N GLU A 88 -6.33 1.46 2.80
CA GLU A 88 -5.36 2.13 1.94
C GLU A 88 -5.89 3.51 1.55
N LEU A 89 -5.00 4.47 1.48
CA LEU A 89 -5.23 5.78 0.90
C LEU A 89 -4.57 5.81 -0.47
N LEU A 90 -5.38 6.01 -1.51
CA LEU A 90 -4.94 6.23 -2.87
C LEU A 90 -5.08 7.71 -3.21
N LEU A 91 -3.99 8.33 -3.65
CA LEU A 91 -3.99 9.59 -4.38
C LEU A 91 -3.63 9.29 -5.82
N LEU A 92 -4.49 9.65 -6.75
CA LEU A 92 -4.35 9.32 -8.16
C LEU A 92 -4.56 10.57 -9.01
N LYS A 93 -3.56 10.94 -9.81
CA LYS A 93 -3.69 11.94 -10.85
C LYS A 93 -4.03 11.26 -12.17
N VAL A 94 -5.08 11.73 -12.84
CA VAL A 94 -5.54 11.22 -14.13
C VAL A 94 -5.65 12.36 -15.13
N ALA A 95 -5.37 12.06 -16.40
CA ALA A 95 -5.69 12.97 -17.48
C ALA A 95 -7.21 13.12 -17.59
N ALA A 96 -7.71 14.33 -17.61
CA ALA A 96 -9.12 14.63 -17.57
C ALA A 96 -9.43 15.81 -18.50
N ASP A 97 -9.74 15.50 -19.74
CA ASP A 97 -10.16 16.47 -20.75
C ASP A 97 -11.68 16.65 -20.77
N VAL A 98 -12.18 17.41 -21.72
CA VAL A 98 -13.60 17.71 -21.88
C VAL A 98 -14.43 16.45 -22.21
N HIS A 99 -13.81 15.44 -22.80
CA HIS A 99 -14.49 14.23 -23.29
C HIS A 99 -14.67 13.17 -22.19
N ASN A 100 -13.65 12.96 -21.34
CA ASN A 100 -13.65 11.90 -20.33
C ASN A 100 -13.98 12.38 -18.91
N ARG A 101 -13.96 13.72 -18.64
CA ARG A 101 -14.16 14.30 -17.32
C ARG A 101 -15.47 13.89 -16.66
N SER A 102 -16.57 13.81 -17.43
CA SER A 102 -17.88 13.43 -16.91
C SER A 102 -17.91 11.98 -16.48
N GLU A 103 -17.31 11.07 -17.22
CA GLU A 103 -17.22 9.65 -16.90
C GLU A 103 -16.32 9.41 -15.68
N LEU A 104 -15.18 10.10 -15.61
CA LEU A 104 -14.28 10.06 -14.42
C LEU A 104 -15.00 10.49 -13.16
N ARG A 105 -15.81 11.55 -13.24
CA ARG A 105 -16.61 12.05 -12.11
C ARG A 105 -17.70 11.06 -11.69
N GLU A 106 -18.32 10.39 -12.64
CA GLU A 106 -19.32 9.35 -12.36
C GLU A 106 -18.71 8.14 -11.67
N ILE A 107 -17.57 7.64 -12.16
CA ILE A 107 -16.83 6.56 -11.52
C ILE A 107 -16.37 6.96 -10.13
N ALA A 108 -15.82 8.17 -9.95
CA ALA A 108 -15.43 8.67 -8.65
C ALA A 108 -16.62 8.69 -7.67
N SER A 109 -17.81 9.11 -8.12
CA SER A 109 -19.02 9.11 -7.32
C SER A 109 -19.44 7.70 -6.89
N ILE A 110 -19.42 6.73 -7.79
CA ILE A 110 -19.77 5.32 -7.50
C ILE A 110 -18.85 4.74 -6.43
N TYR A 111 -17.55 4.96 -6.54
CA TYR A 111 -16.55 4.48 -5.57
C TYR A 111 -16.46 5.34 -4.31
N LYS A 112 -17.18 6.48 -4.26
CA LYS A 112 -17.08 7.49 -3.21
C LYS A 112 -15.65 8.04 -3.08
N ALA A 113 -14.97 8.19 -4.21
CA ALA A 113 -13.71 8.88 -4.29
C ALA A 113 -13.96 10.39 -4.26
N LYS A 114 -13.05 11.13 -3.64
CA LYS A 114 -13.09 12.59 -3.61
C LYS A 114 -12.24 13.17 -4.73
N ILE A 115 -12.75 14.20 -5.38
CA ILE A 115 -11.96 15.02 -6.30
C ILE A 115 -11.33 16.12 -5.44
N ILE A 116 -10.01 16.08 -5.29
CA ILE A 116 -9.28 17.03 -4.44
C ILE A 116 -8.61 18.14 -5.23
N ASP A 117 -8.37 17.91 -6.53
CA ASP A 117 -7.90 18.94 -7.44
C ASP A 117 -8.45 18.72 -8.85
N LEU A 118 -8.73 19.82 -9.54
CA LEU A 118 -9.27 19.84 -10.90
C LEU A 118 -8.58 20.91 -11.72
N SER A 119 -7.83 20.51 -12.72
CA SER A 119 -7.19 21.35 -13.72
C SER A 119 -7.86 21.21 -15.08
N PRO A 120 -7.56 22.06 -16.09
CA PRO A 120 -8.17 21.95 -17.41
C PRO A 120 -7.94 20.61 -18.11
N ASP A 121 -6.82 19.94 -17.81
CA ASP A 121 -6.31 18.72 -18.47
C ASP A 121 -6.11 17.54 -17.51
N SER A 122 -6.33 17.75 -16.21
CA SER A 122 -6.11 16.69 -15.22
C SER A 122 -7.04 16.81 -14.02
N MET A 123 -7.19 15.70 -13.31
CA MET A 123 -7.98 15.56 -12.08
C MET A 123 -7.21 14.74 -11.08
N VAL A 124 -7.21 15.14 -9.81
CA VAL A 124 -6.64 14.36 -8.70
C VAL A 124 -7.78 13.79 -7.86
N LEU A 125 -7.74 12.46 -7.72
CA LEU A 125 -8.73 11.68 -7.00
C LEU A 125 -8.11 11.11 -5.72
N GLU A 126 -8.86 11.19 -4.62
CA GLU A 126 -8.55 10.54 -3.35
C GLU A 126 -9.55 9.42 -3.10
N LEU A 127 -9.07 8.23 -2.86
CA LEU A 127 -9.89 7.08 -2.45
C LEU A 127 -9.31 6.43 -1.21
N THR A 128 -10.16 6.24 -0.20
CA THR A 128 -9.83 5.43 0.97
C THR A 128 -10.72 4.19 1.00
N GLY A 129 -10.12 3.04 1.17
CA GLY A 129 -10.87 1.78 1.19
C GLY A 129 -10.02 0.56 1.52
N ARG A 130 -10.65 -0.60 1.44
CA ARG A 130 -9.93 -1.88 1.47
C ARG A 130 -9.09 -2.01 0.20
N PRO A 131 -7.98 -2.79 0.23
CA PRO A 131 -7.12 -3.02 -0.93
C PRO A 131 -7.91 -3.44 -2.19
N GLU A 132 -8.87 -4.36 -2.04
CA GLU A 132 -9.65 -4.87 -3.17
C GLU A 132 -10.51 -3.77 -3.82
N LYS A 133 -11.00 -2.81 -3.01
CA LYS A 133 -11.76 -1.66 -3.52
C LYS A 133 -10.85 -0.72 -4.30
N VAL A 134 -9.64 -0.50 -3.81
CA VAL A 134 -8.62 0.35 -4.48
C VAL A 134 -8.21 -0.29 -5.81
N ASP A 135 -7.93 -1.59 -5.81
CA ASP A 135 -7.56 -2.33 -7.02
C ASP A 135 -8.68 -2.33 -8.06
N ALA A 136 -9.94 -2.53 -7.64
CA ALA A 136 -11.10 -2.48 -8.52
C ALA A 136 -11.28 -1.08 -9.14
N PHE A 137 -11.07 -0.03 -8.37
CA PHE A 137 -11.13 1.35 -8.85
C PHE A 137 -10.05 1.63 -9.89
N LEU A 138 -8.79 1.25 -9.61
CA LEU A 138 -7.69 1.40 -10.55
C LEU A 138 -7.94 0.63 -11.85
N LYS A 139 -8.46 -0.59 -11.77
CA LYS A 139 -8.77 -1.41 -12.95
C LYS A 139 -9.82 -0.76 -13.85
N ILE A 140 -10.88 -0.19 -13.27
CA ILE A 140 -11.93 0.49 -14.06
C ILE A 140 -11.37 1.75 -14.71
N LEU A 141 -10.61 2.56 -13.98
CA LEU A 141 -9.98 3.76 -14.53
C LEU A 141 -8.98 3.43 -15.64
N THR A 142 -8.18 2.39 -15.48
CA THR A 142 -7.27 1.93 -16.52
C THR A 142 -8.03 1.50 -17.78
N CYS A 143 -9.12 0.75 -17.64
CA CYS A 143 -9.96 0.36 -18.79
C CYS A 143 -10.55 1.58 -19.49
N LEU A 144 -11.04 2.58 -18.78
CA LEU A 144 -11.58 3.80 -19.35
C LEU A 144 -10.53 4.61 -20.11
N LEU A 145 -9.34 4.74 -19.55
CA LEU A 145 -8.24 5.51 -20.14
C LEU A 145 -7.62 4.80 -21.35
N TYR A 146 -7.61 3.46 -21.38
CA TYR A 146 -7.17 2.70 -22.57
C TYR A 146 -8.11 2.82 -23.77
N THR A 147 -9.38 3.18 -23.56
CA THR A 147 -10.33 3.45 -24.64
C THR A 147 -10.23 4.87 -25.18
N SER A 148 -9.63 5.78 -24.41
CA SER A 148 -9.24 7.14 -24.83
C SER A 148 -7.72 7.17 -24.87
N ASP A 149 -7.08 7.55 -25.97
CA ASP A 149 -5.62 7.57 -26.26
C ASP A 149 -4.67 8.14 -25.16
N ALA A 150 -5.12 8.20 -23.92
CA ALA A 150 -4.46 8.82 -22.76
C ALA A 150 -3.90 7.80 -21.73
N ALA A 151 -3.46 6.62 -22.20
CA ALA A 151 -3.06 5.50 -21.34
C ALA A 151 -1.78 5.69 -20.53
N ASP A 152 -0.98 6.74 -20.76
CA ASP A 152 0.32 6.94 -20.11
C ASP A 152 0.28 7.83 -18.84
N ASP A 153 -0.90 8.28 -18.39
CA ASP A 153 -1.02 9.35 -17.39
C ASP A 153 -1.59 8.91 -16.01
N LEU A 154 -1.49 7.63 -15.65
CA LEU A 154 -1.83 7.17 -14.30
C LEU A 154 -0.61 7.29 -13.38
N THR A 155 -0.57 8.31 -12.52
CA THR A 155 0.46 8.45 -11.50
C THR A 155 -0.14 8.17 -10.11
N ARG A 156 0.30 7.08 -9.48
CA ARG A 156 0.05 6.78 -8.07
C ARG A 156 1.04 7.60 -7.24
N VAL A 157 0.54 8.45 -6.39
CA VAL A 157 1.33 9.27 -5.46
C VAL A 157 1.36 8.62 -4.08
#